data_e7c84190c64da24c9d12863894b2a222
#
_entry.id   e7c84190c64da24c9d12863894b2a222
#
_cell.length_a   1.000
_cell.length_b   1.000
_cell.length_c   1.000
_cell.angle_alpha   90.00
_cell.angle_beta   90.00
_cell.angle_gamma   90.00
#
_symmetry.space_group_name_H-M   'P 1'
#
loop_
_entity.id
_entity.type
_entity.pdbx_description
1 polymer ?
#
loop_
_entity_poly.entity_id
_entity_poly.type
_entity_poly.pdbx_seq_one_letter_code
_entity_poly.pdbx_strand_id
1 'polypeptide(L)'
;EDDMIRLITKRTYDAAAVTDSSVNIYLNDKKLEFKSFEKYTDLFLGDKEEVPRLYHDFSSRWSICIAVNPTQQFEQVSFVNGITTYQGGKHVEYITNQVSKKLAEYIEKKKKIKVKTSHIKENIFVFIRTTIDDPSFNSQIKEFLTTPQSKFGSKCDMDDKFIDKLAKMGLMDTAINLSNFKENKDLKKTDGKKKSTIRGIPKLDDANWAGGPKSDECTLILTEGDSAKSLAISGLEIIGRDKFGVFPLRGKVLNVKGEDKNMGKKIAENAEITNLKKIMGLQSDKKYTSTKDLRYGSVMLMTDQDEDGSHIKGLLFNLFQSLWPGLFKMDGFNKSMLTPIVKATKGKNIKSFYNLNDYEQWKVDKKGWAIKYYKGLGTSTPKEAKEYFRDMKIVNYIFEEEKSDEAIELAFNKKRTDDRKKWLAQYQRDNVLDFKNSNVTHRDFINKELIHFSNSDNKRSIPSVIDGLKKSHRKILYCAFKK
;
A
#
# COMPACT_ATOMS: atom_id res chain seq x y z
N GLU A 1 -29.80 -29.81 35.94
CA GLU A 1 -30.71 -29.03 36.78
C GLU A 1 -30.25 -27.56 36.83
N ASP A 2 -29.00 -27.26 37.12
CA ASP A 2 -28.44 -25.90 37.22
C ASP A 2 -28.58 -25.08 35.90
N ASP A 3 -28.37 -25.69 34.75
CA ASP A 3 -28.49 -24.98 33.47
C ASP A 3 -29.94 -24.59 33.16
N MET A 4 -30.91 -25.41 33.60
CA MET A 4 -32.34 -25.10 33.49
C MET A 4 -32.72 -23.94 34.39
N ILE A 5 -32.21 -23.91 35.62
CA ILE A 5 -32.42 -22.80 36.55
C ILE A 5 -31.83 -21.50 35.99
N ARG A 6 -30.62 -21.55 35.43
CA ARG A 6 -29.99 -20.41 34.77
C ARG A 6 -30.79 -19.92 33.58
N LEU A 7 -31.32 -20.86 32.77
CA LEU A 7 -32.15 -20.50 31.63
C LEU A 7 -33.46 -19.82 32.03
N ILE A 8 -34.16 -20.37 33.04
CA ILE A 8 -35.40 -19.78 33.55
C ILE A 8 -35.12 -18.39 34.16
N THR A 9 -34.05 -18.28 34.93
CA THR A 9 -33.61 -17.00 35.51
C THR A 9 -33.39 -15.99 34.39
N LYS A 10 -32.58 -16.33 33.35
CA LYS A 10 -32.34 -15.44 32.23
C LYS A 10 -33.64 -15.03 31.51
N ARG A 11 -34.57 -15.98 31.30
CA ARG A 11 -35.87 -15.68 30.66
C ARG A 11 -36.72 -14.70 31.48
N THR A 12 -36.64 -14.77 32.80
CA THR A 12 -37.34 -13.81 33.69
C THR A 12 -36.74 -12.40 33.53
N TYR A 13 -35.41 -12.29 33.43
CA TYR A 13 -34.74 -11.01 33.14
C TYR A 13 -35.07 -10.50 31.73
N ASP A 14 -35.10 -11.39 30.71
CA ASP A 14 -35.49 -11.05 29.33
C ASP A 14 -36.94 -10.51 29.30
N ALA A 15 -37.87 -11.14 30.03
CA ALA A 15 -39.25 -10.65 30.14
C ALA A 15 -39.31 -9.26 30.75
N ALA A 16 -38.53 -9.00 31.80
CA ALA A 16 -38.47 -7.67 32.44
C ALA A 16 -37.94 -6.58 31.49
N ALA A 17 -37.02 -6.95 30.60
CA ALA A 17 -36.44 -6.01 29.62
C ALA A 17 -37.46 -5.52 28.54
N VAL A 18 -38.45 -6.33 28.24
CA VAL A 18 -39.42 -6.07 27.14
C VAL A 18 -40.82 -5.77 27.61
N THR A 19 -41.09 -5.88 28.92
CA THR A 19 -42.38 -5.58 29.54
C THR A 19 -42.47 -4.10 29.90
N ASP A 20 -43.69 -3.54 29.86
CA ASP A 20 -43.92 -2.15 30.24
C ASP A 20 -43.50 -1.86 31.68
N SER A 21 -42.94 -0.73 31.94
CA SER A 21 -42.38 -0.32 33.26
C SER A 21 -43.42 -0.23 34.38
N SER A 22 -44.71 -0.18 34.05
CA SER A 22 -45.81 -0.25 35.02
C SER A 22 -45.99 -1.63 35.64
N VAL A 23 -45.50 -2.69 34.97
CA VAL A 23 -45.60 -4.07 35.44
C VAL A 23 -44.37 -4.43 36.29
N ASN A 24 -44.61 -4.98 37.49
CA ASN A 24 -43.53 -5.49 38.35
C ASN A 24 -43.28 -6.96 38.05
N ILE A 25 -42.04 -7.33 37.83
CA ILE A 25 -41.62 -8.71 37.61
C ILE A 25 -40.83 -9.21 38.83
N TYR A 26 -41.12 -10.42 39.23
CA TYR A 26 -40.52 -11.06 40.39
C TYR A 26 -39.85 -12.36 40.02
N LEU A 27 -38.68 -12.63 40.62
CA LEU A 27 -37.97 -13.91 40.54
C LEU A 27 -37.85 -14.47 41.98
N ASN A 28 -38.46 -15.59 42.26
CA ASN A 28 -38.50 -16.19 43.62
C ASN A 28 -38.91 -15.16 44.70
N ASP A 29 -40.03 -14.50 44.49
CA ASP A 29 -40.61 -13.46 45.34
C ASP A 29 -39.79 -12.18 45.51
N LYS A 30 -38.63 -12.10 44.85
CA LYS A 30 -37.82 -10.89 44.81
C LYS A 30 -38.15 -10.08 43.56
N LYS A 31 -38.55 -8.83 43.77
CA LYS A 31 -38.80 -7.89 42.68
C LYS A 31 -37.48 -7.58 41.95
N LEU A 32 -37.50 -7.61 40.60
CA LEU A 32 -36.37 -7.17 39.82
C LEU A 32 -36.23 -5.62 39.88
N GLU A 33 -35.01 -5.15 40.15
CA GLU A 33 -34.73 -3.74 40.39
C GLU A 33 -34.77 -2.87 39.11
N PHE A 34 -34.51 -3.47 37.93
CA PHE A 34 -34.56 -2.74 36.66
C PHE A 34 -35.94 -2.83 35.99
N LYS A 35 -36.32 -1.72 35.35
CA LYS A 35 -37.65 -1.59 34.68
C LYS A 35 -37.54 -1.02 33.26
N SER A 36 -36.39 -1.05 32.66
CA SER A 36 -36.25 -0.52 31.30
C SER A 36 -35.25 -1.35 30.50
N PHE A 37 -35.42 -1.31 29.19
CA PHE A 37 -34.49 -1.95 28.27
C PHE A 37 -33.09 -1.35 28.37
N GLU A 38 -32.97 -0.03 28.65
CA GLU A 38 -31.68 0.59 28.89
C GLU A 38 -30.95 -0.05 30.11
N LYS A 39 -31.65 -0.19 31.24
CA LYS A 39 -31.11 -0.82 32.46
C LYS A 39 -30.78 -2.30 32.27
N TYR A 40 -31.51 -2.99 31.42
CA TYR A 40 -31.19 -4.37 31.06
C TYR A 40 -29.83 -4.48 30.35
N THR A 41 -29.46 -3.48 29.49
CA THR A 41 -28.14 -3.49 28.86
C THR A 41 -26.98 -3.36 29.85
N ASP A 42 -27.20 -2.71 31.00
CA ASP A 42 -26.20 -2.58 32.05
C ASP A 42 -25.82 -3.95 32.67
N LEU A 43 -26.71 -4.96 32.62
CA LEU A 43 -26.40 -6.31 33.08
C LEU A 43 -25.33 -7.03 32.28
N PHE A 44 -25.15 -6.64 31.01
CA PHE A 44 -24.17 -7.21 30.11
C PHE A 44 -22.89 -6.36 30.03
N LEU A 45 -23.04 -5.05 30.16
CA LEU A 45 -21.98 -4.10 29.85
C LEU A 45 -21.30 -3.53 31.11
N GLY A 46 -21.91 -3.76 32.32
CA GLY A 46 -21.38 -3.19 33.56
C GLY A 46 -21.49 -1.66 33.59
N ASP A 47 -20.49 -1.01 34.19
CA ASP A 47 -20.47 0.44 34.32
C ASP A 47 -20.38 1.15 32.95
N LYS A 48 -21.12 2.24 32.84
CA LYS A 48 -21.13 3.06 31.60
C LYS A 48 -19.83 3.83 31.38
N GLU A 49 -19.08 4.09 32.45
CA GLU A 49 -17.76 4.73 32.35
C GLU A 49 -16.71 3.74 31.83
N GLU A 50 -16.81 2.46 32.19
CA GLU A 50 -15.89 1.42 31.70
C GLU A 50 -16.21 0.97 30.27
N VAL A 51 -17.52 0.77 29.97
CA VAL A 51 -17.97 0.36 28.64
C VAL A 51 -18.92 1.42 28.09
N PRO A 52 -18.40 2.38 27.32
CA PRO A 52 -19.19 3.44 26.70
C PRO A 52 -20.29 2.87 25.80
N ARG A 53 -21.51 3.37 25.99
CA ARG A 53 -22.69 2.97 25.23
C ARG A 53 -23.65 4.12 24.98
N LEU A 54 -24.37 4.01 23.89
CA LEU A 54 -25.39 4.96 23.49
C LEU A 54 -26.72 4.25 23.34
N TYR A 55 -27.67 4.59 24.24
CA TYR A 55 -29.05 4.14 24.18
C TYR A 55 -29.92 5.20 23.53
N HIS A 56 -30.90 4.79 22.70
CA HIS A 56 -31.88 5.69 22.13
C HIS A 56 -33.17 4.94 21.76
N ASP A 57 -34.31 5.53 22.14
CA ASP A 57 -35.65 5.12 21.66
C ASP A 57 -35.97 5.90 20.38
N PHE A 58 -35.80 5.26 19.24
CA PHE A 58 -36.10 5.89 17.93
C PHE A 58 -37.60 6.05 17.69
N SER A 59 -38.39 5.17 18.27
CA SER A 59 -39.85 5.23 18.24
C SER A 59 -40.41 4.32 19.34
N SER A 60 -41.73 4.28 19.51
CA SER A 60 -42.39 3.29 20.39
C SER A 60 -42.12 1.84 19.95
N ARG A 61 -41.68 1.61 18.70
CA ARG A 61 -41.42 0.27 18.14
C ARG A 61 -39.92 -0.07 18.07
N TRP A 62 -38.99 0.86 18.31
CA TRP A 62 -37.56 0.63 18.19
C TRP A 62 -36.77 1.28 19.31
N SER A 63 -36.17 0.45 20.16
CA SER A 63 -35.20 0.83 21.17
C SER A 63 -33.86 0.18 20.85
N ILE A 64 -32.79 0.94 20.83
CA ILE A 64 -31.46 0.48 20.43
C ILE A 64 -30.42 0.97 21.40
N CYS A 65 -29.54 0.07 21.84
CA CYS A 65 -28.29 0.43 22.50
C CYS A 65 -27.11 -0.10 21.70
N ILE A 66 -26.09 0.72 21.52
CA ILE A 66 -24.83 0.35 20.85
C ILE A 66 -23.69 0.67 21.79
N ALA A 67 -22.86 -0.33 22.06
CA ALA A 67 -21.65 -0.21 22.86
C ALA A 67 -20.40 -0.54 22.02
N VAL A 68 -19.25 -0.01 22.43
CA VAL A 68 -17.95 -0.50 21.97
C VAL A 68 -17.71 -1.87 22.61
N ASN A 69 -17.50 -2.91 21.79
CA ASN A 69 -17.27 -4.24 22.32
C ASN A 69 -15.80 -4.45 22.70
N PRO A 70 -15.49 -4.65 24.01
CA PRO A 70 -14.12 -4.88 24.45
C PRO A 70 -13.49 -6.16 23.88
N THR A 71 -14.33 -7.16 23.51
CA THR A 71 -13.87 -8.46 22.95
C THR A 71 -13.43 -8.36 21.50
N GLN A 72 -13.69 -7.23 20.83
CA GLN A 72 -13.42 -7.00 19.40
C GLN A 72 -14.11 -8.06 18.50
N GLN A 73 -15.26 -8.55 18.91
CA GLN A 73 -16.13 -9.43 18.16
C GLN A 73 -17.52 -8.82 18.07
N PHE A 74 -18.25 -9.15 17.02
CA PHE A 74 -19.63 -8.72 16.91
C PHE A 74 -20.50 -9.51 17.87
N GLU A 75 -21.21 -8.82 18.76
CA GLU A 75 -22.20 -9.42 19.66
C GLU A 75 -23.53 -8.70 19.56
N GLN A 76 -24.61 -9.43 19.83
CA GLN A 76 -25.95 -8.88 19.83
C GLN A 76 -26.86 -9.52 20.87
N VAL A 77 -27.77 -8.72 21.40
CA VAL A 77 -28.94 -9.17 22.14
C VAL A 77 -30.17 -8.51 21.51
N SER A 78 -31.11 -9.30 21.00
CA SER A 78 -32.24 -8.72 20.30
C SER A 78 -33.57 -9.38 20.62
N PHE A 79 -34.61 -8.58 20.57
CA PHE A 79 -35.99 -8.96 20.84
C PHE A 79 -36.90 -8.49 19.70
N VAL A 80 -37.78 -9.38 19.27
CA VAL A 80 -38.86 -9.11 18.30
C VAL A 80 -40.17 -9.46 18.97
N ASN A 81 -41.07 -8.49 19.11
CA ASN A 81 -42.40 -8.70 19.74
C ASN A 81 -42.30 -9.39 21.12
N GLY A 82 -41.32 -9.03 21.93
CA GLY A 82 -41.06 -9.60 23.25
C GLY A 82 -40.31 -10.95 23.24
N ILE A 83 -39.97 -11.50 22.09
CA ILE A 83 -39.28 -12.78 21.95
C ILE A 83 -37.80 -12.55 21.69
N THR A 84 -36.93 -13.21 22.48
CA THR A 84 -35.47 -13.15 22.29
C THR A 84 -35.04 -13.86 21.01
N THR A 85 -34.35 -13.15 20.12
CA THR A 85 -33.79 -13.71 18.88
C THR A 85 -32.30 -13.98 19.05
N TYR A 86 -31.93 -15.16 19.56
CA TYR A 86 -30.54 -15.50 19.93
C TYR A 86 -29.58 -15.47 18.74
N GLN A 87 -30.05 -15.85 17.56
CA GLN A 87 -29.25 -15.83 16.32
C GLN A 87 -29.42 -14.51 15.56
N GLY A 88 -30.18 -13.54 16.11
CA GLY A 88 -30.43 -12.25 15.48
C GLY A 88 -31.44 -12.33 14.33
N GLY A 89 -31.09 -11.79 13.18
CA GLY A 89 -31.95 -11.78 11.99
C GLY A 89 -31.91 -10.48 11.22
N LYS A 90 -32.89 -10.31 10.32
CA LYS A 90 -32.95 -9.16 9.40
C LYS A 90 -33.04 -7.80 10.11
N HIS A 91 -33.63 -7.73 11.30
CA HIS A 91 -33.66 -6.51 12.13
C HIS A 91 -32.26 -6.11 12.63
N VAL A 92 -31.45 -7.10 13.04
CA VAL A 92 -30.05 -6.86 13.46
C VAL A 92 -29.20 -6.43 12.27
N GLU A 93 -29.33 -7.12 11.13
CA GLU A 93 -28.65 -6.73 9.88
C GLU A 93 -29.02 -5.30 9.47
N TYR A 94 -30.30 -4.94 9.54
CA TYR A 94 -30.78 -3.60 9.19
C TYR A 94 -30.11 -2.51 9.99
N ILE A 95 -30.05 -2.66 11.31
CA ILE A 95 -29.42 -1.68 12.22
C ILE A 95 -27.90 -1.65 12.04
N THR A 96 -27.25 -2.81 12.06
CA THR A 96 -25.78 -2.89 11.99
C THR A 96 -25.23 -2.39 10.64
N ASN A 97 -25.95 -2.62 9.54
CA ASN A 97 -25.56 -2.12 8.23
C ASN A 97 -25.66 -0.58 8.15
N GLN A 98 -26.71 0.02 8.73
CA GLN A 98 -26.83 1.48 8.81
C GLN A 98 -25.70 2.09 9.63
N VAL A 99 -25.46 1.56 10.85
CA VAL A 99 -24.38 2.04 11.73
C VAL A 99 -23.04 1.94 11.02
N SER A 100 -22.72 0.76 10.49
CA SER A 100 -21.41 0.52 9.88
C SER A 100 -21.17 1.40 8.65
N LYS A 101 -22.20 1.57 7.80
CA LYS A 101 -22.10 2.40 6.60
C LYS A 101 -21.97 3.89 6.95
N LYS A 102 -22.89 4.41 7.76
CA LYS A 102 -22.90 5.85 8.13
C LYS A 102 -21.66 6.23 8.95
N LEU A 103 -21.18 5.36 9.84
CA LEU A 103 -19.96 5.63 10.60
C LEU A 103 -18.70 5.56 9.70
N ALA A 104 -18.64 4.64 8.72
CA ALA A 104 -17.56 4.62 7.74
C ALA A 104 -17.52 5.92 6.92
N GLU A 105 -18.67 6.40 6.44
CA GLU A 105 -18.80 7.66 5.72
C GLU A 105 -18.41 8.85 6.61
N TYR A 106 -18.82 8.85 7.88
CA TYR A 106 -18.45 9.89 8.86
C TYR A 106 -16.93 9.93 9.07
N ILE A 107 -16.29 8.77 9.28
CA ILE A 107 -14.83 8.65 9.46
C ILE A 107 -14.11 9.15 8.20
N GLU A 108 -14.55 8.76 7.01
CA GLU A 108 -13.98 9.21 5.75
C GLU A 108 -14.08 10.72 5.58
N LYS A 109 -15.24 11.31 5.92
CA LYS A 109 -15.47 12.77 5.86
C LYS A 109 -14.61 13.55 6.86
N LYS A 110 -14.53 13.09 8.11
CA LYS A 110 -13.85 13.80 9.21
C LYS A 110 -12.34 13.57 9.26
N LYS A 111 -11.92 12.34 9.09
CA LYS A 111 -10.50 11.93 9.23
C LYS A 111 -9.83 11.65 7.90
N LYS A 112 -10.59 11.67 6.79
CA LYS A 112 -10.11 11.27 5.47
C LYS A 112 -9.53 9.84 5.44
N ILE A 113 -9.99 8.95 6.34
CA ILE A 113 -9.60 7.55 6.44
C ILE A 113 -10.75 6.68 5.95
N LYS A 114 -10.45 5.74 5.05
CA LYS A 114 -11.43 4.79 4.54
C LYS A 114 -11.36 3.51 5.37
N VAL A 115 -12.35 3.29 6.22
CA VAL A 115 -12.49 2.10 7.08
C VAL A 115 -13.52 1.15 6.47
N LYS A 116 -13.23 -0.15 6.48
CA LYS A 116 -14.20 -1.17 6.04
C LYS A 116 -15.34 -1.27 7.04
N THR A 117 -16.58 -1.39 6.52
CA THR A 117 -17.78 -1.58 7.36
C THR A 117 -17.67 -2.82 8.27
N SER A 118 -17.00 -3.89 7.81
CA SER A 118 -16.72 -5.08 8.64
C SER A 118 -15.91 -4.78 9.89
N HIS A 119 -14.92 -3.87 9.81
CA HIS A 119 -14.09 -3.49 10.97
C HIS A 119 -14.90 -2.72 12.01
N ILE A 120 -15.90 -1.95 11.58
CA ILE A 120 -16.82 -1.28 12.51
C ILE A 120 -17.74 -2.32 13.15
N LYS A 121 -18.32 -3.22 12.36
CA LYS A 121 -19.23 -4.25 12.83
C LYS A 121 -18.58 -5.17 13.87
N GLU A 122 -17.33 -5.56 13.69
CA GLU A 122 -16.58 -6.41 14.63
C GLU A 122 -16.37 -5.76 16.00
N ASN A 123 -16.48 -4.43 16.12
CA ASN A 123 -16.21 -3.70 17.35
C ASN A 123 -17.47 -3.20 18.07
N ILE A 124 -18.65 -3.65 17.68
CA ILE A 124 -19.91 -3.24 18.32
C ILE A 124 -20.61 -4.39 19.01
N PHE A 125 -21.18 -4.09 20.16
CA PHE A 125 -22.21 -4.88 20.83
C PHE A 125 -23.53 -4.14 20.68
N VAL A 126 -24.54 -4.79 20.08
CA VAL A 126 -25.81 -4.16 19.72
C VAL A 126 -26.96 -4.80 20.51
N PHE A 127 -27.76 -3.99 21.14
CA PHE A 127 -28.99 -4.39 21.79
C PHE A 127 -30.16 -3.77 21.03
N ILE A 128 -31.15 -4.60 20.68
CA ILE A 128 -32.31 -4.20 19.89
C ILE A 128 -33.58 -4.73 20.52
N ARG A 129 -34.54 -3.85 20.81
CA ARG A 129 -35.93 -4.19 21.10
C ARG A 129 -36.78 -3.61 20.01
N THR A 130 -37.56 -4.46 19.32
CA THR A 130 -38.42 -4.00 18.22
C THR A 130 -39.75 -4.70 18.15
N THR A 131 -40.76 -3.98 17.64
CA THR A 131 -42.04 -4.54 17.27
C THR A 131 -42.18 -4.53 15.74
N ILE A 132 -42.44 -5.73 15.16
CA ILE A 132 -42.49 -5.95 13.73
C ILE A 132 -43.85 -6.58 13.38
N ASP A 133 -44.47 -6.12 12.29
CA ASP A 133 -45.73 -6.65 11.80
C ASP A 133 -45.53 -8.02 11.17
N ASP A 134 -46.39 -8.97 11.51
CA ASP A 134 -46.40 -10.34 10.94
C ASP A 134 -45.01 -10.98 10.82
N PRO A 135 -44.26 -11.11 11.95
CA PRO A 135 -42.89 -11.57 11.89
C PRO A 135 -42.79 -13.05 11.52
N SER A 136 -41.93 -13.36 10.56
CA SER A 136 -41.56 -14.72 10.18
C SER A 136 -40.17 -15.07 10.71
N PHE A 137 -40.00 -16.31 11.13
CA PHE A 137 -38.75 -16.82 11.71
C PHE A 137 -38.30 -18.08 10.98
N ASN A 138 -37.01 -18.44 11.14
CA ASN A 138 -36.41 -19.63 10.54
C ASN A 138 -36.90 -20.95 11.16
N SER A 139 -37.46 -20.91 12.37
CA SER A 139 -37.91 -22.08 13.13
C SER A 139 -38.98 -21.72 14.13
N GLN A 140 -39.65 -22.75 14.71
CA GLN A 140 -40.65 -22.61 15.76
C GLN A 140 -40.10 -21.98 17.04
N ILE A 141 -38.82 -22.15 17.30
CA ILE A 141 -38.12 -21.56 18.49
C ILE A 141 -37.92 -20.05 18.34
N LYS A 142 -38.03 -19.50 17.10
CA LYS A 142 -38.00 -18.07 16.77
C LYS A 142 -36.65 -17.40 17.05
N GLU A 143 -35.57 -18.12 16.85
CA GLU A 143 -34.21 -17.61 17.14
C GLU A 143 -33.69 -16.61 16.13
N PHE A 144 -34.16 -16.67 14.87
CA PHE A 144 -33.72 -15.83 13.78
C PHE A 144 -34.87 -15.22 13.00
N LEU A 145 -34.97 -13.89 12.94
CA LEU A 145 -35.99 -13.18 12.15
C LEU A 145 -35.67 -13.22 10.65
N THR A 146 -36.59 -13.79 9.85
CA THR A 146 -36.42 -13.85 8.38
C THR A 146 -37.23 -12.80 7.63
N THR A 147 -38.18 -12.11 8.28
CA THR A 147 -38.97 -11.03 7.67
C THR A 147 -38.09 -9.99 7.01
N PRO A 148 -38.28 -9.68 5.72
CA PRO A 148 -37.47 -8.64 5.05
C PRO A 148 -37.83 -7.25 5.58
N GLN A 149 -36.83 -6.33 5.57
CA GLN A 149 -36.96 -4.97 6.08
C GLN A 149 -38.20 -4.23 5.54
N SER A 150 -38.57 -4.42 4.26
CA SER A 150 -39.72 -3.77 3.63
C SER A 150 -41.08 -4.15 4.26
N LYS A 151 -41.12 -5.22 5.06
CA LYS A 151 -42.31 -5.74 5.73
C LYS A 151 -42.27 -5.53 7.26
N PHE A 152 -41.40 -4.71 7.80
CA PHE A 152 -41.34 -4.47 9.26
C PHE A 152 -42.52 -3.66 9.82
N GLY A 153 -43.27 -2.96 8.95
CA GLY A 153 -44.34 -2.06 9.36
C GLY A 153 -43.88 -0.77 10.00
N SER A 154 -42.58 -0.59 10.19
CA SER A 154 -41.96 0.62 10.74
C SER A 154 -40.51 0.78 10.24
N LYS A 155 -40.01 2.00 10.29
CA LYS A 155 -38.62 2.33 9.98
C LYS A 155 -37.88 2.77 11.23
N CYS A 156 -36.58 2.49 11.26
CA CYS A 156 -35.64 2.99 12.25
C CYS A 156 -34.46 3.59 11.52
N ASP A 157 -34.57 4.87 11.19
CA ASP A 157 -33.53 5.60 10.48
C ASP A 157 -32.63 6.33 11.49
N MET A 158 -31.35 5.97 11.49
CA MET A 158 -30.36 6.60 12.36
C MET A 158 -29.95 7.96 11.78
N ASP A 159 -30.10 9.00 12.55
CA ASP A 159 -29.70 10.35 12.17
C ASP A 159 -28.20 10.61 12.33
N ASP A 160 -27.72 11.69 11.75
CA ASP A 160 -26.30 12.06 11.80
C ASP A 160 -25.86 12.45 13.21
N LYS A 161 -26.78 12.92 14.07
CA LYS A 161 -26.48 13.26 15.47
C LYS A 161 -26.18 12.01 16.28
N PHE A 162 -26.92 10.92 16.05
CA PHE A 162 -26.69 9.64 16.69
C PHE A 162 -25.32 9.07 16.27
N ILE A 163 -24.98 9.13 14.98
CA ILE A 163 -23.69 8.68 14.45
C ILE A 163 -22.52 9.51 14.98
N ASP A 164 -22.68 10.84 15.11
CA ASP A 164 -21.66 11.72 15.71
C ASP A 164 -21.38 11.35 17.18
N LYS A 165 -22.42 11.05 17.96
CA LYS A 165 -22.27 10.56 19.34
C LYS A 165 -21.55 9.22 19.39
N LEU A 166 -21.92 8.27 18.53
CA LEU A 166 -21.23 6.96 18.43
C LEU A 166 -19.75 7.14 18.08
N ALA A 167 -19.43 8.01 17.15
CA ALA A 167 -18.05 8.27 16.77
C ALA A 167 -17.22 8.82 17.93
N LYS A 168 -17.79 9.76 18.70
CA LYS A 168 -17.14 10.41 19.86
C LYS A 168 -16.99 9.48 21.07
N MET A 169 -17.77 8.43 21.14
CA MET A 169 -17.73 7.41 22.21
C MET A 169 -16.51 6.48 22.13
N GLY A 170 -15.62 6.66 21.13
CA GLY A 170 -14.41 5.84 20.93
C GLY A 170 -14.54 4.80 19.83
N LEU A 171 -15.73 4.56 19.28
CA LEU A 171 -15.93 3.56 18.21
C LEU A 171 -15.16 3.92 16.92
N MET A 172 -15.02 5.21 16.63
CA MET A 172 -14.22 5.69 15.50
C MET A 172 -12.74 5.31 15.67
N ASP A 173 -12.15 5.58 16.84
CA ASP A 173 -10.72 5.34 17.07
C ASP A 173 -10.43 3.85 17.11
N THR A 174 -11.30 3.05 17.71
CA THR A 174 -11.21 1.58 17.72
C THR A 174 -11.25 1.01 16.31
N ALA A 175 -12.17 1.48 15.46
CA ALA A 175 -12.29 1.02 14.08
C ALA A 175 -11.06 1.42 13.22
N ILE A 176 -10.49 2.60 13.45
CA ILE A 176 -9.27 3.06 12.78
C ILE A 176 -8.07 2.21 13.23
N ASN A 177 -7.91 1.98 14.54
CA ASN A 177 -6.82 1.17 15.08
C ASN A 177 -6.85 -0.27 14.56
N LEU A 178 -8.03 -0.89 14.51
CA LEU A 178 -8.19 -2.22 13.94
C LEU A 178 -7.86 -2.25 12.44
N SER A 179 -8.27 -1.22 11.70
CA SER A 179 -7.92 -1.11 10.27
C SER A 179 -6.40 -1.04 10.07
N ASN A 180 -5.72 -0.18 10.82
CA ASN A 180 -4.27 -0.02 10.77
C ASN A 180 -3.54 -1.32 11.19
N PHE A 181 -4.02 -1.99 12.23
CA PHE A 181 -3.45 -3.26 12.69
C PHE A 181 -3.55 -4.35 11.62
N LYS A 182 -4.71 -4.48 10.97
CA LYS A 182 -4.91 -5.47 9.89
C LYS A 182 -4.06 -5.15 8.66
N GLU A 183 -3.93 -3.86 8.29
CA GLU A 183 -3.05 -3.45 7.19
C GLU A 183 -1.57 -3.77 7.47
N ASN A 184 -1.10 -3.48 8.67
CA ASN A 184 0.27 -3.82 9.10
C ASN A 184 0.51 -5.34 9.11
N LYS A 185 -0.48 -6.13 9.53
CA LYS A 185 -0.41 -7.60 9.48
C LYS A 185 -0.31 -8.11 8.04
N ASP A 186 -1.05 -7.53 7.11
CA ASP A 186 -1.00 -7.92 5.70
C ASP A 186 0.34 -7.51 5.05
N LEU A 187 0.89 -6.36 5.40
CA LEU A 187 2.26 -5.97 5.01
C LEU A 187 3.30 -6.98 5.49
N LYS A 188 3.20 -7.45 6.74
CA LYS A 188 4.12 -8.44 7.32
C LYS A 188 4.03 -9.82 6.67
N LYS A 189 2.88 -10.20 6.11
CA LYS A 189 2.75 -11.46 5.34
C LYS A 189 3.62 -11.48 4.08
N THR A 190 3.94 -10.32 3.54
CA THR A 190 4.80 -10.19 2.35
C THR A 190 6.28 -10.13 2.68
N ASP A 191 6.67 -10.17 3.95
CA ASP A 191 8.05 -10.05 4.41
C ASP A 191 8.94 -11.19 3.91
N GLY A 192 10.15 -10.81 3.52
CA GLY A 192 11.23 -11.73 3.18
C GLY A 192 11.96 -12.25 4.42
N LYS A 193 12.75 -13.28 4.21
CA LYS A 193 13.65 -13.86 5.23
C LYS A 193 15.02 -14.11 4.62
N LYS A 194 16.09 -14.03 5.43
CA LYS A 194 17.43 -14.45 5.03
C LYS A 194 17.46 -15.98 4.93
N LYS A 195 17.15 -16.50 3.74
CA LYS A 195 17.21 -17.93 3.41
C LYS A 195 18.15 -18.13 2.21
N SER A 196 18.90 -19.20 2.19
CA SER A 196 19.77 -19.55 1.06
C SER A 196 19.00 -19.86 -0.22
N THR A 197 17.80 -20.39 -0.12
CA THR A 197 16.98 -20.76 -1.28
C THR A 197 15.61 -20.09 -1.23
N ILE A 198 15.19 -19.51 -2.36
CA ILE A 198 13.85 -18.97 -2.57
C ILE A 198 13.14 -19.77 -3.67
N ARG A 199 11.88 -20.08 -3.43
CA ARG A 199 11.00 -20.74 -4.40
C ARG A 199 9.84 -19.81 -4.78
N GLY A 200 9.29 -20.03 -5.98
CA GLY A 200 8.08 -19.30 -6.44
C GLY A 200 8.32 -17.91 -7.05
N ILE A 201 9.56 -17.58 -7.43
CA ILE A 201 9.89 -16.38 -8.21
C ILE A 201 10.59 -16.82 -9.52
N PRO A 202 9.82 -17.17 -10.56
CA PRO A 202 10.35 -17.87 -11.73
C PRO A 202 11.32 -17.06 -12.57
N LYS A 203 11.32 -15.72 -12.42
CA LYS A 203 12.23 -14.84 -13.18
C LYS A 203 13.51 -14.45 -12.44
N LEU A 204 13.71 -14.95 -11.22
CA LEU A 204 14.92 -14.70 -10.46
C LEU A 204 16.03 -15.66 -10.92
N ASP A 205 17.17 -15.11 -11.31
CA ASP A 205 18.45 -15.82 -11.35
C ASP A 205 19.23 -15.43 -10.11
N ASP A 206 19.21 -16.30 -9.11
CA ASP A 206 19.75 -16.02 -7.77
C ASP A 206 21.28 -16.13 -7.74
N ALA A 207 21.95 -15.35 -6.90
CA ALA A 207 23.37 -15.53 -6.65
C ALA A 207 23.61 -16.78 -5.80
N ASN A 208 24.70 -17.51 -6.05
CA ASN A 208 25.02 -18.73 -5.30
C ASN A 208 25.20 -18.47 -3.80
N TRP A 209 25.75 -17.30 -3.43
CA TRP A 209 25.98 -16.92 -2.03
C TRP A 209 24.80 -16.17 -1.39
N ALA A 210 23.74 -15.90 -2.13
CA ALA A 210 22.58 -15.16 -1.62
C ALA A 210 21.95 -15.87 -0.40
N GLY A 211 21.77 -15.12 0.67
CA GLY A 211 21.21 -15.63 1.94
C GLY A 211 22.14 -16.55 2.75
N GLY A 212 23.34 -16.79 2.27
CA GLY A 212 24.40 -17.52 2.97
C GLY A 212 25.28 -16.61 3.85
N PRO A 213 26.40 -17.15 4.38
CA PRO A 213 27.33 -16.38 5.22
C PRO A 213 27.96 -15.17 4.52
N LYS A 214 28.14 -15.24 3.21
CA LYS A 214 28.74 -14.19 2.37
C LYS A 214 27.68 -13.36 1.61
N SER A 215 26.46 -13.34 2.09
CA SER A 215 25.36 -12.65 1.40
C SER A 215 25.50 -11.13 1.37
N ASP A 216 26.24 -10.54 2.30
CA ASP A 216 26.58 -9.12 2.33
C ASP A 216 27.53 -8.69 1.20
N GLU A 217 28.28 -9.64 0.61
CA GLU A 217 29.07 -9.40 -0.60
C GLU A 217 28.24 -9.50 -1.90
N CYS A 218 27.01 -10.00 -1.83
CA CYS A 218 26.15 -10.20 -3.00
C CYS A 218 25.50 -8.91 -3.47
N THR A 219 25.38 -8.78 -4.78
CA THR A 219 24.69 -7.66 -5.46
C THR A 219 23.51 -8.20 -6.27
N LEU A 220 22.31 -7.66 -6.03
CA LEU A 220 21.14 -7.93 -6.86
C LEU A 220 21.08 -6.94 -8.02
N ILE A 221 21.23 -7.44 -9.24
CA ILE A 221 21.04 -6.65 -10.47
C ILE A 221 19.55 -6.59 -10.79
N LEU A 222 18.97 -5.40 -10.75
CA LEU A 222 17.60 -5.13 -11.16
C LEU A 222 17.61 -4.57 -12.58
N THR A 223 16.97 -5.27 -13.51
CA THR A 223 16.96 -4.89 -14.92
C THR A 223 15.60 -4.33 -15.35
N GLU A 224 15.60 -3.45 -16.37
CA GLU A 224 14.40 -2.97 -17.01
C GLU A 224 13.86 -4.01 -17.99
N GLY A 225 13.04 -4.93 -17.47
CA GLY A 225 12.39 -5.98 -18.25
C GLY A 225 13.28 -7.16 -18.65
N ASP A 226 12.69 -8.08 -19.39
CA ASP A 226 13.29 -9.38 -19.74
C ASP A 226 14.45 -9.24 -20.76
N SER A 227 14.39 -8.25 -21.65
CA SER A 227 15.47 -8.03 -22.65
C SER A 227 16.78 -7.62 -21.97
N ALA A 228 16.71 -6.72 -21.00
CA ALA A 228 17.87 -6.31 -20.22
C ALA A 228 18.38 -7.44 -19.30
N LYS A 229 17.47 -8.30 -18.81
CA LYS A 229 17.84 -9.51 -18.06
C LYS A 229 18.71 -10.42 -18.91
N SER A 230 18.34 -10.71 -20.15
CA SER A 230 19.12 -11.58 -21.04
C SER A 230 20.54 -11.04 -21.26
N LEU A 231 20.67 -9.71 -21.38
CA LEU A 231 21.97 -9.05 -21.46
C LEU A 231 22.79 -9.25 -20.18
N ALA A 232 22.17 -9.06 -19.00
CA ALA A 232 22.83 -9.27 -17.71
C ALA A 232 23.30 -10.71 -17.55
N ILE A 233 22.46 -11.70 -17.88
CA ILE A 233 22.82 -13.13 -17.83
C ILE A 233 24.05 -13.44 -18.70
N SER A 234 24.12 -12.89 -19.92
CA SER A 234 25.30 -13.01 -20.77
C SER A 234 26.55 -12.41 -20.12
N GLY A 235 26.41 -11.33 -19.38
CA GLY A 235 27.49 -10.72 -18.62
C GLY A 235 27.95 -11.54 -17.42
N LEU A 236 27.05 -12.26 -16.75
CA LEU A 236 27.39 -13.13 -15.62
C LEU A 236 28.34 -14.28 -16.00
N GLU A 237 28.44 -14.64 -17.28
CA GLU A 237 29.45 -15.61 -17.77
C GLU A 237 30.88 -15.11 -17.53
N ILE A 238 31.09 -13.80 -17.45
CA ILE A 238 32.41 -13.18 -17.22
C ILE A 238 32.72 -13.01 -15.74
N ILE A 239 31.77 -12.52 -14.95
CA ILE A 239 31.98 -12.14 -13.54
C ILE A 239 31.56 -13.26 -12.57
N GLY A 240 30.92 -14.31 -13.07
CA GLY A 240 30.42 -15.44 -12.28
C GLY A 240 29.09 -15.17 -11.60
N ARG A 241 28.50 -16.24 -11.05
CA ARG A 241 27.18 -16.21 -10.38
C ARG A 241 27.27 -16.23 -8.86
N ASP A 242 28.46 -16.23 -8.28
CA ASP A 242 28.62 -16.36 -6.83
C ASP A 242 28.05 -15.14 -6.10
N LYS A 243 28.42 -13.95 -6.56
CA LYS A 243 28.06 -12.66 -5.95
C LYS A 243 26.93 -11.93 -6.62
N PHE A 244 26.50 -12.31 -7.82
CA PHE A 244 25.55 -11.56 -8.61
C PHE A 244 24.29 -12.34 -8.93
N GLY A 245 23.14 -11.82 -8.50
CA GLY A 245 21.82 -12.28 -8.91
C GLY A 245 21.17 -11.28 -9.85
N VAL A 246 20.19 -11.73 -10.65
CA VAL A 246 19.47 -10.88 -11.62
C VAL A 246 17.97 -11.07 -11.47
N PHE A 247 17.25 -9.96 -11.40
CA PHE A 247 15.79 -9.94 -11.40
C PHE A 247 15.24 -8.83 -12.31
N PRO A 248 14.36 -9.16 -13.30
CA PRO A 248 13.77 -8.18 -14.18
C PRO A 248 12.54 -7.55 -13.54
N LEU A 249 12.50 -6.22 -13.50
CA LEU A 249 11.32 -5.46 -13.11
C LEU A 249 10.28 -5.44 -14.24
N ARG A 250 9.01 -5.58 -13.89
CA ARG A 250 7.89 -5.44 -14.85
C ARG A 250 7.38 -4.00 -14.86
N GLY A 251 8.02 -3.16 -15.68
CA GLY A 251 7.65 -1.75 -15.78
C GLY A 251 8.09 -0.91 -14.58
N LYS A 252 7.43 0.21 -14.38
CA LYS A 252 7.78 1.20 -13.36
C LYS A 252 7.29 0.75 -11.98
N VAL A 253 8.16 0.83 -10.98
CA VAL A 253 7.83 0.54 -9.59
C VAL A 253 6.82 1.55 -9.06
N LEU A 254 5.95 1.12 -8.13
CA LEU A 254 4.96 1.98 -7.50
C LEU A 254 5.63 3.16 -6.78
N ASN A 255 5.14 4.38 -7.02
CA ASN A 255 5.51 5.52 -6.18
C ASN A 255 4.81 5.38 -4.82
N VAL A 256 5.60 5.11 -3.79
CA VAL A 256 5.13 4.88 -2.41
C VAL A 256 5.06 6.14 -1.55
N LYS A 257 5.47 7.32 -2.10
CA LYS A 257 5.37 8.60 -1.41
C LYS A 257 3.96 9.15 -1.40
N GLY A 258 3.59 9.73 -0.31
CA GLY A 258 2.34 10.44 -0.11
C GLY A 258 1.45 9.79 0.95
N GLU A 259 0.49 10.56 1.42
CA GLU A 259 -0.48 10.15 2.46
C GLU A 259 -1.66 9.37 1.85
N ASP A 260 -1.39 8.45 0.94
CA ASP A 260 -2.43 7.51 0.50
C ASP A 260 -2.68 6.50 1.63
N LYS A 261 -3.82 6.64 2.28
CA LYS A 261 -4.20 5.84 3.45
C LYS A 261 -4.38 4.34 3.17
N ASN A 262 -4.38 3.97 1.88
CA ASN A 262 -4.35 2.58 1.43
C ASN A 262 -2.96 2.18 0.91
N MET A 263 -1.91 2.97 1.17
CA MET A 263 -0.58 2.69 0.62
C MET A 263 -0.05 1.34 1.11
N GLY A 264 -0.25 1.00 2.38
CA GLY A 264 0.12 -0.30 2.94
C GLY A 264 -0.49 -1.47 2.16
N LYS A 265 -1.79 -1.38 1.83
CA LYS A 265 -2.48 -2.38 1.01
C LYS A 265 -1.93 -2.42 -0.41
N LYS A 266 -1.71 -1.26 -1.05
CA LYS A 266 -1.14 -1.19 -2.41
C LYS A 266 0.25 -1.80 -2.49
N ILE A 267 1.08 -1.59 -1.46
CA ILE A 267 2.41 -2.21 -1.35
C ILE A 267 2.28 -3.73 -1.17
N ALA A 268 1.39 -4.21 -0.30
CA ALA A 268 1.18 -5.63 -0.05
C ALA A 268 0.64 -6.38 -1.29
N GLU A 269 -0.19 -5.72 -2.10
CA GLU A 269 -0.76 -6.27 -3.34
C GLU A 269 0.16 -6.11 -4.56
N ASN A 270 1.21 -5.28 -4.47
CA ASN A 270 2.14 -5.06 -5.56
C ASN A 270 3.13 -6.23 -5.69
N ALA A 271 3.03 -6.97 -6.80
CA ALA A 271 3.85 -8.17 -7.03
C ALA A 271 5.36 -7.85 -7.10
N GLU A 272 5.76 -6.73 -7.71
CA GLU A 272 7.18 -6.34 -7.85
C GLU A 272 7.80 -6.03 -6.50
N ILE A 273 7.11 -5.24 -5.65
CA ILE A 273 7.59 -4.92 -4.30
C ILE A 273 7.62 -6.18 -3.43
N THR A 274 6.61 -7.03 -3.51
CA THR A 274 6.53 -8.29 -2.77
C THR A 274 7.66 -9.24 -3.18
N ASN A 275 7.94 -9.37 -4.48
CA ASN A 275 9.06 -10.16 -4.98
C ASN A 275 10.39 -9.59 -4.51
N LEU A 276 10.60 -8.28 -4.62
CA LEU A 276 11.83 -7.62 -4.15
C LEU A 276 12.05 -7.84 -2.64
N LYS A 277 11.00 -7.74 -1.82
CA LYS A 277 11.07 -8.06 -0.38
C LYS A 277 11.54 -9.49 -0.13
N LYS A 278 10.96 -10.46 -0.83
CA LYS A 278 11.34 -11.87 -0.72
C LYS A 278 12.77 -12.12 -1.21
N ILE A 279 13.14 -11.57 -2.37
CA ILE A 279 14.48 -11.73 -2.97
C ILE A 279 15.56 -11.17 -2.07
N MET A 280 15.38 -9.96 -1.56
CA MET A 280 16.35 -9.29 -0.70
C MET A 280 16.34 -9.78 0.76
N GLY A 281 15.23 -10.42 1.19
CA GLY A 281 15.01 -10.76 2.61
C GLY A 281 14.53 -9.58 3.45
N LEU A 282 13.90 -8.57 2.84
CA LEU A 282 13.45 -7.34 3.49
C LEU A 282 12.20 -7.58 4.35
N GLN A 283 12.16 -6.96 5.52
CA GLN A 283 11.03 -6.99 6.44
C GLN A 283 10.44 -5.59 6.60
N SER A 284 9.11 -5.51 6.64
CA SER A 284 8.41 -4.29 7.01
C SER A 284 8.80 -3.90 8.43
N ASP A 285 8.75 -2.64 8.77
CA ASP A 285 9.04 -2.11 10.12
C ASP A 285 10.46 -2.39 10.67
N LYS A 286 11.33 -3.14 9.95
CA LYS A 286 12.69 -3.41 10.41
C LYS A 286 13.60 -2.23 10.06
N LYS A 287 14.24 -1.69 11.08
CA LYS A 287 15.32 -0.69 10.92
C LYS A 287 16.63 -1.41 10.65
N TYR A 288 17.21 -1.18 9.48
CA TYR A 288 18.48 -1.79 9.10
C TYR A 288 19.65 -0.84 9.40
N THR A 289 20.63 -1.31 10.12
CA THR A 289 21.92 -0.65 10.36
C THR A 289 23.08 -1.36 9.65
N SER A 290 22.82 -2.53 9.07
CA SER A 290 23.75 -3.30 8.23
C SER A 290 22.98 -4.19 7.27
N THR A 291 23.66 -4.71 6.26
CA THR A 291 23.08 -5.64 5.27
C THR A 291 23.22 -7.12 5.66
N LYS A 292 23.84 -7.42 6.81
CA LYS A 292 24.11 -8.80 7.27
C LYS A 292 22.88 -9.68 7.41
N ASP A 293 21.72 -9.08 7.65
CA ASP A 293 20.44 -9.80 7.77
C ASP A 293 19.71 -9.96 6.42
N LEU A 294 20.30 -9.49 5.34
CA LEU A 294 19.74 -9.55 4.00
C LEU A 294 20.33 -10.71 3.19
N ARG A 295 19.67 -11.05 2.10
CA ARG A 295 20.17 -12.02 1.13
C ARG A 295 21.15 -11.40 0.14
N TYR A 296 21.14 -10.08 0.00
CA TYR A 296 22.03 -9.29 -0.84
C TYR A 296 22.49 -8.05 -0.09
N GLY A 297 23.78 -7.76 -0.16
CA GLY A 297 24.39 -6.58 0.47
C GLY A 297 24.18 -5.28 -0.29
N SER A 298 23.87 -5.35 -1.59
CA SER A 298 23.62 -4.16 -2.41
C SER A 298 22.65 -4.44 -3.56
N VAL A 299 22.10 -3.36 -4.11
CA VAL A 299 21.24 -3.36 -5.32
C VAL A 299 21.93 -2.58 -6.42
N MET A 300 22.02 -3.14 -7.61
CA MET A 300 22.57 -2.49 -8.81
C MET A 300 21.52 -2.39 -9.90
N LEU A 301 21.22 -1.18 -10.33
CA LEU A 301 20.24 -0.91 -11.36
C LEU A 301 20.89 -0.99 -12.75
N MET A 302 20.29 -1.75 -13.63
CA MET A 302 20.69 -1.87 -15.02
C MET A 302 19.49 -1.55 -15.91
N THR A 303 19.34 -0.27 -16.20
CA THR A 303 18.25 0.30 -17.00
C THR A 303 18.79 0.84 -18.32
N ASP A 304 17.92 1.06 -19.28
CA ASP A 304 18.26 1.82 -20.47
C ASP A 304 18.83 3.20 -20.07
N GLN A 305 19.81 3.69 -20.83
CA GLN A 305 20.42 5.00 -20.57
C GLN A 305 19.57 6.12 -21.17
N ASP A 306 18.27 6.08 -20.89
CA ASP A 306 17.29 7.06 -21.31
C ASP A 306 16.54 7.67 -20.12
N GLU A 307 15.62 8.58 -20.43
CA GLU A 307 14.87 9.32 -19.42
C GLU A 307 13.92 8.38 -18.61
N ASP A 308 13.37 7.32 -19.24
CA ASP A 308 12.50 6.35 -18.56
C ASP A 308 13.30 5.45 -17.62
N GLY A 309 14.51 5.05 -18.00
CA GLY A 309 15.44 4.33 -17.11
C GLY A 309 15.83 5.15 -15.88
N SER A 310 16.04 6.47 -16.06
CA SER A 310 16.28 7.38 -14.93
C SER A 310 15.08 7.46 -13.99
N HIS A 311 13.86 7.41 -14.51
CA HIS A 311 12.64 7.36 -13.69
C HIS A 311 12.55 6.08 -12.87
N ILE A 312 12.87 4.92 -13.44
CA ILE A 312 12.90 3.64 -12.74
C ILE A 312 13.91 3.68 -11.58
N LYS A 313 15.11 4.22 -11.82
CA LYS A 313 16.12 4.46 -10.76
C LYS A 313 15.54 5.31 -9.62
N GLY A 314 14.94 6.43 -9.96
CA GLY A 314 14.33 7.35 -8.99
C GLY A 314 13.21 6.69 -8.16
N LEU A 315 12.34 5.89 -8.78
CA LEU A 315 11.28 5.17 -8.08
C LEU A 315 11.82 4.13 -7.11
N LEU A 316 12.93 3.45 -7.43
CA LEU A 316 13.58 2.53 -6.51
C LEU A 316 14.26 3.23 -5.34
N PHE A 317 14.92 4.37 -5.58
CA PHE A 317 15.46 5.20 -4.50
C PHE A 317 14.35 5.69 -3.57
N ASN A 318 13.23 6.14 -4.15
CA ASN A 318 12.04 6.51 -3.39
C ASN A 318 11.48 5.34 -2.56
N LEU A 319 11.45 4.12 -3.11
CA LEU A 319 11.00 2.92 -2.41
C LEU A 319 11.89 2.64 -1.19
N PHE A 320 13.20 2.60 -1.37
CA PHE A 320 14.14 2.33 -0.27
C PHE A 320 14.14 3.44 0.77
N GLN A 321 14.11 4.70 0.35
CA GLN A 321 14.05 5.84 1.26
C GLN A 321 12.77 5.83 2.10
N SER A 322 11.65 5.42 1.52
CA SER A 322 10.35 5.43 2.21
C SER A 322 10.16 4.24 3.14
N LEU A 323 10.56 3.02 2.74
CA LEU A 323 10.30 1.80 3.49
C LEU A 323 11.48 1.34 4.34
N TRP A 324 12.70 1.61 3.90
CA TRP A 324 13.94 1.18 4.58
C TRP A 324 15.01 2.27 4.55
N PRO A 325 14.77 3.40 5.21
CA PRO A 325 15.69 4.56 5.15
C PRO A 325 17.10 4.23 5.62
N GLY A 326 17.28 3.26 6.52
CA GLY A 326 18.59 2.79 6.94
C GLY A 326 19.40 2.20 5.79
N LEU A 327 18.80 1.43 4.89
CA LEU A 327 19.47 0.88 3.70
C LEU A 327 19.73 1.97 2.66
N PHE A 328 18.77 2.88 2.46
CA PHE A 328 18.93 3.99 1.53
C PHE A 328 20.15 4.86 1.85
N LYS A 329 20.45 5.04 3.15
CA LYS A 329 21.56 5.83 3.66
C LYS A 329 22.92 5.13 3.65
N MET A 330 22.94 3.82 3.43
CA MET A 330 24.20 3.05 3.44
C MET A 330 25.02 3.28 2.17
N ASP A 331 26.28 3.64 2.34
CA ASP A 331 27.22 3.75 1.24
C ASP A 331 27.38 2.39 0.53
N GLY A 332 27.39 2.43 -0.80
CA GLY A 332 27.52 1.25 -1.63
C GLY A 332 26.33 0.33 -1.67
N PHE A 333 25.19 0.66 -1.02
CA PHE A 333 23.96 -0.12 -1.14
C PHE A 333 23.24 0.13 -2.46
N ASN A 334 23.06 1.40 -2.84
CA ASN A 334 22.40 1.80 -4.08
C ASN A 334 23.45 2.05 -5.18
N LYS A 335 23.40 1.25 -6.26
CA LYS A 335 24.32 1.34 -7.38
C LYS A 335 23.57 1.36 -8.71
N SER A 336 24.22 1.86 -9.76
CA SER A 336 23.79 1.59 -11.13
C SER A 336 24.97 1.21 -12.00
N MET A 337 24.72 0.38 -13.01
CA MET A 337 25.67 0.04 -14.04
C MET A 337 25.40 0.90 -15.26
N LEU A 338 26.40 1.61 -15.74
CA LEU A 338 26.32 2.40 -16.95
C LEU A 338 26.67 1.54 -18.16
N THR A 339 25.84 1.64 -19.20
CA THR A 339 26.11 1.08 -20.52
C THR A 339 26.29 2.22 -21.54
N PRO A 340 27.11 2.04 -22.60
CA PRO A 340 27.33 3.10 -23.57
C PRO A 340 26.04 3.49 -24.31
N ILE A 341 25.83 4.78 -24.52
CA ILE A 341 24.80 5.33 -25.42
C ILE A 341 25.31 5.36 -26.88
N VAL A 342 26.61 5.65 -27.04
CA VAL A 342 27.26 5.70 -28.34
C VAL A 342 28.60 4.99 -28.27
N LYS A 343 28.90 4.16 -29.28
CA LYS A 343 30.21 3.53 -29.47
C LYS A 343 30.75 3.95 -30.82
N ALA A 344 31.94 4.55 -30.83
CA ALA A 344 32.67 4.94 -32.05
C ALA A 344 33.80 3.97 -32.27
N THR A 345 33.96 3.46 -33.49
CA THR A 345 34.99 2.47 -33.85
C THR A 345 35.76 2.91 -35.09
N LYS A 346 37.09 2.85 -35.00
CA LYS A 346 37.98 3.10 -36.17
C LYS A 346 39.14 2.11 -36.12
N GLY A 347 39.06 1.04 -36.92
CA GLY A 347 39.97 -0.09 -36.85
C GLY A 347 39.95 -0.76 -35.49
N LYS A 348 41.07 -0.82 -34.79
CA LYS A 348 41.18 -1.39 -33.42
C LYS A 348 40.79 -0.39 -32.32
N ASN A 349 40.63 0.89 -32.64
CA ASN A 349 40.33 1.91 -31.68
C ASN A 349 38.80 1.96 -31.42
N ILE A 350 38.42 1.80 -30.14
CA ILE A 350 37.02 1.85 -29.70
C ILE A 350 36.91 2.96 -28.66
N LYS A 351 35.89 3.81 -28.79
CA LYS A 351 35.55 4.82 -27.80
C LYS A 351 34.07 4.75 -27.46
N SER A 352 33.78 4.60 -26.19
CA SER A 352 32.40 4.53 -25.63
C SER A 352 32.03 5.83 -24.97
N PHE A 353 30.77 6.27 -25.16
CA PHE A 353 30.23 7.49 -24.58
C PHE A 353 28.99 7.12 -23.78
N TYR A 354 28.87 7.67 -22.57
CA TYR A 354 27.82 7.39 -21.60
C TYR A 354 26.85 8.55 -21.43
N ASN A 355 27.12 9.70 -22.07
CA ASN A 355 26.19 10.80 -22.28
C ASN A 355 26.38 11.38 -23.69
N LEU A 356 25.37 12.05 -24.20
CA LEU A 356 25.38 12.61 -25.54
C LEU A 356 26.28 13.85 -25.65
N ASN A 357 26.43 14.63 -24.59
CA ASN A 357 27.23 15.84 -24.60
C ASN A 357 28.71 15.54 -24.86
N ASP A 358 29.26 14.53 -24.19
CA ASP A 358 30.64 14.08 -24.40
C ASP A 358 30.87 13.59 -25.86
N TYR A 359 29.86 12.89 -26.40
CA TYR A 359 29.93 12.45 -27.80
C TYR A 359 29.86 13.62 -28.79
N GLU A 360 28.95 14.57 -28.59
CA GLU A 360 28.79 15.74 -29.44
C GLU A 360 30.06 16.60 -29.43
N GLN A 361 30.68 16.83 -28.28
CA GLN A 361 31.95 17.53 -28.17
C GLN A 361 33.10 16.80 -28.90
N TRP A 362 33.14 15.45 -28.73
CA TRP A 362 34.21 14.66 -29.33
C TRP A 362 34.11 14.54 -30.84
N LYS A 363 32.90 14.48 -31.41
CA LYS A 363 32.69 14.19 -32.87
C LYS A 363 33.09 15.35 -33.80
N VAL A 364 33.24 16.58 -33.30
CA VAL A 364 33.41 17.82 -34.10
C VAL A 364 34.49 17.70 -35.19
N ASP A 365 35.61 17.02 -34.92
CA ASP A 365 36.73 16.90 -35.90
C ASP A 365 37.07 15.43 -36.20
N LYS A 366 36.16 14.49 -36.02
CA LYS A 366 36.43 13.06 -36.15
C LYS A 366 35.82 12.45 -37.41
N LYS A 367 36.60 12.33 -38.49
CA LYS A 367 36.19 11.67 -39.72
C LYS A 367 36.61 10.18 -39.75
N GLY A 368 35.81 9.35 -40.44
CA GLY A 368 36.14 7.95 -40.67
C GLY A 368 35.92 7.01 -39.49
N TRP A 369 35.09 7.40 -38.51
CA TRP A 369 34.65 6.54 -37.43
C TRP A 369 33.29 5.93 -37.78
N ALA A 370 33.13 4.63 -37.55
CA ALA A 370 31.83 3.95 -37.55
C ALA A 370 31.13 4.21 -36.20
N ILE A 371 29.91 4.76 -36.25
CA ILE A 371 29.16 5.15 -35.07
C ILE A 371 27.98 4.20 -34.88
N LYS A 372 27.91 3.59 -33.72
CA LYS A 372 26.75 2.78 -33.28
C LYS A 372 26.05 3.47 -32.11
N TYR A 373 24.78 3.81 -32.29
CA TYR A 373 23.91 4.32 -31.24
C TYR A 373 23.15 3.18 -30.61
N TYR A 374 23.08 3.17 -29.27
CA TYR A 374 22.31 2.23 -28.48
C TYR A 374 21.03 2.92 -28.02
N LYS A 375 19.90 2.48 -28.55
CA LYS A 375 18.60 3.04 -28.20
C LYS A 375 18.07 2.49 -26.86
N GLY A 376 18.59 1.34 -26.45
CA GLY A 376 18.30 0.65 -25.20
C GLY A 376 19.17 -0.60 -25.09
N LEU A 377 19.13 -1.25 -23.94
CA LEU A 377 19.94 -2.45 -23.64
C LEU A 377 19.70 -3.59 -24.62
N GLY A 378 18.46 -3.73 -25.14
CA GLY A 378 18.12 -4.73 -26.14
C GLY A 378 18.81 -4.58 -27.49
N THR A 379 19.49 -3.44 -27.76
CA THR A 379 20.27 -3.23 -29.00
C THR A 379 21.72 -3.70 -28.91
N SER A 380 22.15 -4.12 -27.71
CA SER A 380 23.48 -4.66 -27.45
C SER A 380 23.52 -6.17 -27.73
N THR A 381 24.63 -6.63 -28.30
CA THR A 381 24.88 -8.04 -28.57
C THR A 381 25.40 -8.75 -27.30
N PRO A 382 25.30 -10.10 -27.18
CA PRO A 382 25.90 -10.84 -26.07
C PRO A 382 27.42 -10.62 -25.94
N LYS A 383 28.13 -10.38 -27.05
CA LYS A 383 29.56 -10.04 -27.01
C LYS A 383 29.79 -8.67 -26.34
N GLU A 384 29.00 -7.68 -26.68
CA GLU A 384 29.07 -6.36 -26.07
C GLU A 384 28.68 -6.41 -24.58
N ALA A 385 27.69 -7.25 -24.20
CA ALA A 385 27.38 -7.49 -22.81
C ALA A 385 28.60 -8.00 -22.02
N LYS A 386 29.32 -8.99 -22.56
CA LYS A 386 30.55 -9.52 -21.95
C LYS A 386 31.63 -8.44 -21.80
N GLU A 387 31.74 -7.53 -22.78
CA GLU A 387 32.64 -6.36 -22.67
C GLU A 387 32.23 -5.44 -21.53
N TYR A 388 30.94 -5.10 -21.41
CA TYR A 388 30.43 -4.21 -20.36
C TYR A 388 30.63 -4.78 -18.96
N PHE A 389 30.49 -6.09 -18.79
CA PHE A 389 30.69 -6.77 -17.52
C PHE A 389 32.14 -7.04 -17.16
N ARG A 390 33.06 -7.05 -18.15
CA ARG A 390 34.49 -7.13 -17.89
C ARG A 390 35.03 -5.84 -17.27
N ASP A 391 34.56 -4.70 -17.78
CA ASP A 391 34.98 -3.37 -17.37
C ASP A 391 33.78 -2.57 -16.82
N MET A 392 33.10 -3.15 -15.81
CA MET A 392 31.87 -2.56 -15.29
C MET A 392 32.07 -1.12 -14.82
N LYS A 393 31.36 -0.19 -15.47
CA LYS A 393 31.24 1.18 -14.98
C LYS A 393 30.09 1.23 -13.96
N ILE A 394 30.45 1.27 -12.70
CA ILE A 394 29.50 1.33 -11.58
C ILE A 394 29.46 2.75 -11.03
N VAL A 395 28.26 3.26 -10.86
CA VAL A 395 27.98 4.51 -10.13
C VAL A 395 27.40 4.14 -8.78
N ASN A 396 28.00 4.65 -7.72
CA ASN A 396 27.48 4.55 -6.35
C ASN A 396 26.70 5.81 -6.02
N TYR A 397 25.51 5.62 -5.44
CA TYR A 397 24.68 6.74 -5.00
C TYR A 397 24.92 7.01 -3.51
N ILE A 398 25.35 8.22 -3.20
CA ILE A 398 25.77 8.63 -1.87
C ILE A 398 24.67 9.44 -1.21
N PHE A 399 24.44 9.16 0.06
CA PHE A 399 23.53 9.91 0.89
C PHE A 399 24.22 11.17 1.45
N GLU A 400 23.63 12.33 1.17
CA GLU A 400 24.09 13.64 1.62
C GLU A 400 23.07 14.22 2.62
N GLU A 401 22.92 13.58 3.77
CA GLU A 401 22.04 13.97 4.87
C GLU A 401 20.66 14.49 4.40
N GLU A 402 20.16 15.57 5.00
CA GLU A 402 18.84 16.15 4.71
C GLU A 402 18.66 16.53 3.23
N LYS A 403 19.72 16.85 2.51
CA LYS A 403 19.65 17.24 1.09
C LYS A 403 19.22 16.11 0.18
N SER A 404 19.62 14.88 0.50
CA SER A 404 19.19 13.69 -0.24
C SER A 404 17.72 13.37 0.03
N ASP A 405 17.29 13.44 1.29
CA ASP A 405 15.89 13.22 1.67
C ASP A 405 14.98 14.28 1.04
N GLU A 406 15.38 15.56 1.09
CA GLU A 406 14.63 16.68 0.49
C GLU A 406 14.49 16.55 -1.03
N ALA A 407 15.53 16.11 -1.73
CA ALA A 407 15.49 15.91 -3.17
C ALA A 407 14.50 14.80 -3.58
N ILE A 408 14.47 13.68 -2.84
CA ILE A 408 13.49 12.60 -3.06
C ILE A 408 12.08 13.08 -2.74
N GLU A 409 11.89 13.83 -1.65
CA GLU A 409 10.59 14.42 -1.30
C GLU A 409 10.09 15.37 -2.39
N LEU A 410 10.95 16.26 -2.89
CA LEU A 410 10.62 17.17 -3.99
C LEU A 410 10.12 16.41 -5.22
N ALA A 411 10.83 15.37 -5.63
CA ALA A 411 10.53 14.65 -6.85
C ALA A 411 9.24 13.80 -6.75
N PHE A 412 9.01 13.11 -5.62
CA PHE A 412 8.01 12.04 -5.53
C PHE A 412 6.83 12.32 -4.61
N ASN A 413 6.90 13.31 -3.71
CA ASN A 413 5.79 13.61 -2.82
C ASN A 413 4.68 14.38 -3.55
N LYS A 414 3.47 13.84 -3.55
CA LYS A 414 2.30 14.41 -4.23
C LYS A 414 1.94 15.83 -3.73
N LYS A 415 2.23 16.15 -2.48
CA LYS A 415 1.95 17.48 -1.91
C LYS A 415 2.89 18.58 -2.40
N ARG A 416 4.04 18.22 -2.98
CA ARG A 416 5.06 19.16 -3.43
C ARG A 416 4.90 19.60 -4.89
N THR A 417 3.67 19.67 -5.42
CA THR A 417 3.40 20.01 -6.83
C THR A 417 3.91 21.40 -7.20
N ASP A 418 3.70 22.39 -6.35
CA ASP A 418 4.11 23.77 -6.65
C ASP A 418 5.63 23.95 -6.54
N ASP A 419 6.28 23.22 -5.64
CA ASP A 419 7.75 23.19 -5.58
C ASP A 419 8.34 22.53 -6.83
N ARG A 420 7.71 21.44 -7.33
CA ARG A 420 8.13 20.84 -8.60
C ARG A 420 7.97 21.77 -9.80
N LYS A 421 6.94 22.62 -9.83
CA LYS A 421 6.80 23.64 -10.89
C LYS A 421 7.98 24.61 -10.87
N LYS A 422 8.38 25.09 -9.67
CA LYS A 422 9.54 25.98 -9.50
C LYS A 422 10.85 25.26 -9.91
N TRP A 423 11.00 24.01 -9.50
CA TRP A 423 12.14 23.17 -9.85
C TRP A 423 12.26 22.96 -11.37
N LEU A 424 11.16 22.66 -12.06
CA LEU A 424 11.12 22.49 -13.52
C LEU A 424 11.31 23.81 -14.27
N ALA A 425 10.91 24.96 -13.69
CA ALA A 425 11.15 26.27 -14.29
C ALA A 425 12.66 26.62 -14.38
N GLN A 426 13.48 25.96 -13.55
CA GLN A 426 14.95 26.12 -13.54
C GLN A 426 15.66 25.09 -14.45
N TYR A 427 14.91 24.33 -15.24
CA TYR A 427 15.46 23.28 -16.11
C TYR A 427 16.47 23.84 -17.10
N GLN A 428 17.65 23.24 -17.14
CA GLN A 428 18.71 23.51 -18.11
C GLN A 428 19.09 22.21 -18.81
N ARG A 429 19.03 22.22 -20.15
CA ARG A 429 19.27 21.03 -20.96
C ARG A 429 20.68 20.46 -20.79
N ASP A 430 21.66 21.34 -20.63
CA ASP A 430 23.07 20.97 -20.57
C ASP A 430 23.58 20.63 -19.17
N ASN A 431 22.71 20.80 -18.15
CA ASN A 431 23.02 20.43 -16.77
C ASN A 431 22.79 18.92 -16.59
N VAL A 432 23.78 18.12 -16.96
CA VAL A 432 23.77 16.65 -16.91
C VAL A 432 24.79 16.13 -15.90
N LEU A 433 24.58 14.89 -15.44
CA LEU A 433 25.54 14.22 -14.56
C LEU A 433 26.89 13.99 -15.29
N ASP A 434 27.99 14.29 -14.56
CA ASP A 434 29.33 13.90 -14.97
C ASP A 434 29.68 12.54 -14.37
N PHE A 435 29.78 11.52 -15.22
CA PHE A 435 30.12 10.16 -14.85
C PHE A 435 31.64 9.88 -14.80
N LYS A 436 32.49 10.93 -14.81
CA LYS A 436 33.93 10.76 -14.56
C LYS A 436 34.19 10.31 -13.13
N ASN A 437 33.37 10.75 -12.18
CA ASN A 437 33.36 10.25 -10.82
C ASN A 437 32.38 9.09 -10.68
N SER A 438 32.81 8.02 -10.04
CA SER A 438 31.97 6.86 -9.75
C SER A 438 30.94 7.09 -8.62
N ASN A 439 30.99 8.25 -7.98
CA ASN A 439 30.12 8.62 -6.86
C ASN A 439 29.24 9.81 -7.25
N VAL A 440 27.92 9.65 -7.09
CA VAL A 440 26.89 10.65 -7.39
C VAL A 440 25.99 10.81 -6.16
N THR A 441 25.71 12.04 -5.72
CA THR A 441 24.73 12.22 -4.64
C THR A 441 23.31 12.01 -5.14
N HIS A 442 22.40 11.54 -4.29
CA HIS A 442 20.99 11.44 -4.65
C HIS A 442 20.40 12.80 -5.07
N ARG A 443 20.88 13.89 -4.48
CA ARG A 443 20.50 15.26 -4.86
C ARG A 443 20.93 15.58 -6.30
N ASP A 444 22.16 15.26 -6.66
CA ASP A 444 22.65 15.49 -8.03
C ASP A 444 21.90 14.61 -9.03
N PHE A 445 21.62 13.36 -8.69
CA PHE A 445 20.77 12.50 -9.52
C PHE A 445 19.40 13.14 -9.79
N ILE A 446 18.72 13.66 -8.77
CA ILE A 446 17.41 14.32 -8.94
C ILE A 446 17.52 15.56 -9.82
N ASN A 447 18.52 16.41 -9.57
CA ASN A 447 18.62 17.72 -10.22
C ASN A 447 19.32 17.72 -11.59
N LYS A 448 20.11 16.69 -11.91
CA LYS A 448 20.91 16.62 -13.15
C LYS A 448 20.57 15.41 -14.03
N GLU A 449 19.76 14.46 -13.54
CA GLU A 449 19.33 13.28 -14.33
C GLU A 449 17.80 13.15 -14.33
N LEU A 450 17.15 13.01 -13.18
CA LEU A 450 15.70 12.80 -13.13
C LEU A 450 14.90 14.02 -13.65
N ILE A 451 15.43 15.23 -13.54
CA ILE A 451 14.78 16.43 -14.06
C ILE A 451 14.55 16.36 -15.57
N HIS A 452 15.44 15.68 -16.31
CA HIS A 452 15.28 15.49 -17.76
C HIS A 452 14.07 14.62 -18.08
N PHE A 453 13.89 13.52 -17.32
CA PHE A 453 12.68 12.72 -17.40
C PHE A 453 11.42 13.55 -17.09
N SER A 454 11.42 14.32 -16.00
CA SER A 454 10.27 15.12 -15.59
C SER A 454 9.86 16.14 -16.65
N ASN A 455 10.84 16.81 -17.28
CA ASN A 455 10.60 17.75 -18.38
C ASN A 455 10.10 17.04 -19.65
N SER A 456 10.68 15.89 -20.00
CA SER A 456 10.29 15.10 -21.17
C SER A 456 8.89 14.50 -20.99
N ASP A 457 8.58 14.00 -19.81
CA ASP A 457 7.27 13.43 -19.51
C ASP A 457 6.16 14.49 -19.57
N ASN A 458 6.38 15.69 -19.05
CA ASN A 458 5.44 16.80 -19.22
C ASN A 458 5.16 17.09 -20.71
N LYS A 459 6.20 17.12 -21.54
CA LYS A 459 6.06 17.39 -22.99
C LYS A 459 5.33 16.29 -23.75
N ARG A 460 5.44 15.02 -23.32
CA ARG A 460 4.76 13.90 -24.02
C ARG A 460 3.40 13.57 -23.43
N SER A 461 3.16 13.85 -22.16
CA SER A 461 1.97 13.40 -21.43
C SER A 461 0.89 14.48 -21.31
N ILE A 462 1.28 15.78 -21.31
CA ILE A 462 0.35 16.90 -21.23
C ILE A 462 -0.11 17.27 -22.64
N PRO A 463 -1.44 17.34 -22.89
CA PRO A 463 -1.97 17.83 -24.16
C PRO A 463 -1.58 19.28 -24.42
N SER A 464 -1.30 19.62 -25.69
CA SER A 464 -1.01 21.00 -26.11
C SER A 464 -2.25 21.89 -25.91
N VAL A 465 -2.06 23.10 -25.43
CA VAL A 465 -3.13 24.09 -25.29
C VAL A 465 -3.68 24.56 -26.65
N ILE A 466 -2.89 24.41 -27.74
CA ILE A 466 -3.26 24.89 -29.08
C ILE A 466 -4.26 23.95 -29.76
N ASP A 467 -4.04 22.63 -29.68
CA ASP A 467 -4.81 21.62 -30.43
C ASP A 467 -5.38 20.47 -29.56
N GLY A 468 -5.15 20.50 -28.25
CA GLY A 468 -5.60 19.45 -27.33
C GLY A 468 -4.92 18.10 -27.51
N LEU A 469 -3.88 17.99 -28.34
CA LEU A 469 -3.22 16.73 -28.67
C LEU A 469 -1.92 16.55 -27.91
N LYS A 470 -1.67 15.31 -27.51
CA LYS A 470 -0.33 14.87 -27.09
C LYS A 470 0.56 14.70 -28.34
N LYS A 471 1.88 14.75 -28.15
CA LYS A 471 2.87 14.59 -29.23
C LYS A 471 2.67 13.29 -30.05
N SER A 472 2.33 12.18 -29.39
CA SER A 472 2.03 10.91 -30.04
C SER A 472 0.76 10.98 -30.91
N HIS A 473 -0.31 11.60 -30.41
CA HIS A 473 -1.56 11.77 -31.15
C HIS A 473 -1.33 12.58 -32.44
N ARG A 474 -0.58 13.68 -32.35
CA ARG A 474 -0.27 14.52 -33.50
C ARG A 474 0.52 13.77 -34.56
N LYS A 475 1.49 12.90 -34.16
CA LYS A 475 2.21 12.04 -35.08
C LYS A 475 1.30 11.02 -35.78
N ILE A 476 0.36 10.42 -35.05
CA ILE A 476 -0.62 9.48 -35.62
C ILE A 476 -1.50 10.18 -36.64
N LEU A 477 -2.08 11.33 -36.28
CA LEU A 477 -2.88 12.14 -37.21
C LEU A 477 -2.11 12.51 -38.45
N TYR A 478 -0.88 13.03 -38.34
CA TYR A 478 -0.04 13.37 -39.47
C TYR A 478 0.20 12.17 -40.38
N CYS A 479 0.49 10.99 -39.83
CA CYS A 479 0.65 9.78 -40.62
C CYS A 479 -0.64 9.35 -41.32
N ALA A 480 -1.79 9.49 -40.63
CA ALA A 480 -3.09 9.14 -41.23
C ALA A 480 -3.48 10.07 -42.40
N PHE A 481 -3.14 11.36 -42.34
CA PHE A 481 -3.39 12.28 -43.46
C PHE A 481 -2.40 12.14 -44.60
N LYS A 482 -1.25 11.51 -44.38
CA LYS A 482 -0.24 11.28 -45.46
C LYS A 482 -0.43 10.00 -46.24
N LYS A 483 -1.23 9.07 -45.75
CA LYS A 483 -1.63 7.85 -46.45
C LYS A 483 -2.95 8.03 -47.18
#